data_408a7e77bb2764932cb1e28ca793a998
#
_entry.id   408a7e77bb2764932cb1e28ca793a998
#
_cell.length_a   1.000
_cell.length_b   1.000
_cell.length_c   1.000
_cell.angle_alpha   90.00
_cell.angle_beta   90.00
_cell.angle_gamma   90.00
#
_symmetry.space_group_name_H-M   'P 1'
#
loop_
_entity.id
_entity.type
_entity.pdbx_description
1 polymer ?
#
loop_
_entity_poly.entity_id
_entity_poly.type
_entity_poly.pdbx_seq_one_letter_code
_entity_poly.pdbx_strand_id
1 'polypeptide(L)'
;STMNIAIPNFLFGIGLGLAMIPIITLSMATISNDQMTNASGLQNLLKNIGGAFGTSIVATLLSRGAQKHQFMLIQHLTDTAQNYTERVQAYGSAFMTTVDPHTATYMGQHTAYQLLMQQANLSAFIDAFRIFAIAGIVITPLILLLKKIKEEA
;
A
#
# COMPACT_ATOMS: atom_id res chain seq x y z
N SER A 1 20.56 1.71 2.34
CA SER A 1 21.27 0.43 2.20
C SER A 1 20.37 -0.54 1.46
N THR A 2 20.87 -1.21 0.43
CA THR A 2 20.16 -2.21 -0.40
C THR A 2 19.58 -3.34 0.46
N MET A 3 20.25 -3.66 1.57
CA MET A 3 19.82 -4.67 2.54
C MET A 3 18.45 -4.36 3.17
N ASN A 4 18.14 -3.08 3.42
CA ASN A 4 16.85 -2.66 4.00
C ASN A 4 15.67 -2.90 3.04
N ILE A 5 15.93 -3.07 1.76
CA ILE A 5 14.92 -3.38 0.74
C ILE A 5 14.90 -4.89 0.45
N ALA A 6 16.06 -5.55 0.45
CA ALA A 6 16.18 -6.96 0.13
C ALA A 6 15.50 -7.87 1.17
N ILE A 7 15.71 -7.60 2.47
CA ILE A 7 15.15 -8.43 3.55
C ILE A 7 13.61 -8.43 3.55
N PRO A 8 12.90 -7.28 3.53
CA PRO A 8 11.44 -7.29 3.46
C PRO A 8 10.89 -7.97 2.22
N ASN A 9 11.52 -7.78 1.05
CA ASN A 9 11.08 -8.42 -0.19
C ASN A 9 11.27 -9.95 -0.15
N PHE A 10 12.36 -10.43 0.43
CA PHE A 10 12.62 -11.85 0.61
C PHE A 10 11.59 -12.50 1.55
N LEU A 11 11.32 -11.86 2.70
CA LEU A 11 10.29 -12.31 3.65
C LEU A 11 8.90 -12.31 3.02
N PHE A 12 8.58 -11.28 2.24
CA PHE A 12 7.33 -11.20 1.49
C PHE A 12 7.19 -12.35 0.48
N GLY A 13 8.26 -12.64 -0.27
CA GLY A 13 8.27 -13.75 -1.24
C GLY A 13 8.05 -15.10 -0.59
N ILE A 14 8.71 -15.37 0.54
CA ILE A 14 8.50 -16.58 1.34
C ILE A 14 7.06 -16.66 1.83
N GLY A 15 6.55 -15.58 2.44
CA GLY A 15 5.17 -15.54 2.94
C GLY A 15 4.14 -15.78 1.85
N LEU A 16 4.34 -15.19 0.68
CA LEU A 16 3.46 -15.38 -0.47
C LEU A 16 3.48 -16.84 -0.98
N GLY A 17 4.66 -17.45 -1.09
CA GLY A 17 4.81 -18.85 -1.50
C GLY A 17 4.16 -19.81 -0.52
N LEU A 18 4.40 -19.64 0.78
CA LEU A 18 3.81 -20.45 1.84
C LEU A 18 2.28 -20.34 1.92
N ALA A 19 1.71 -19.19 1.55
CA ALA A 19 0.26 -19.00 1.53
C ALA A 19 -0.37 -19.53 0.23
N MET A 20 0.21 -19.21 -0.94
CA MET A 20 -0.40 -19.50 -2.24
C MET A 20 -0.38 -20.98 -2.59
N ILE A 21 0.72 -21.69 -2.32
CA ILE A 21 0.87 -23.11 -2.70
C ILE A 21 -0.17 -23.99 -2.00
N PRO A 22 -0.34 -23.94 -0.67
CA PRO A 22 -1.37 -24.74 0.01
C PRO A 22 -2.79 -24.39 -0.44
N ILE A 23 -3.09 -23.10 -0.67
CA ILE A 23 -4.43 -22.67 -1.10
C ILE A 23 -4.76 -23.30 -2.47
N ILE A 24 -3.85 -23.24 -3.42
CA ILE A 24 -4.04 -23.81 -4.75
C ILE A 24 -4.17 -25.33 -4.66
N THR A 25 -3.29 -26.00 -3.94
CA THR A 25 -3.28 -27.45 -3.79
C THR A 25 -4.57 -27.97 -3.13
N LEU A 26 -4.98 -27.33 -2.02
CA LEU A 26 -6.20 -27.73 -1.30
C LEU A 26 -7.48 -27.46 -2.11
N SER A 27 -7.50 -26.37 -2.90
CA SER A 27 -8.66 -26.07 -3.74
C SER A 27 -8.88 -27.11 -4.86
N MET A 28 -7.82 -27.81 -5.26
CA MET A 28 -7.87 -28.85 -6.30
C MET A 28 -7.91 -30.28 -5.75
N ALA A 29 -7.64 -30.49 -4.47
CA ALA A 29 -7.45 -31.83 -3.87
C ALA A 29 -8.67 -32.74 -3.92
N THR A 30 -9.89 -32.19 -4.05
CA THR A 30 -11.16 -32.96 -4.07
C THR A 30 -11.76 -33.07 -5.47
N ILE A 31 -11.06 -32.59 -6.50
CA ILE A 31 -11.58 -32.53 -7.88
C ILE A 31 -11.06 -33.73 -8.64
N SER A 32 -11.97 -34.41 -9.35
CA SER A 32 -11.62 -35.55 -10.21
C SER A 32 -10.82 -35.11 -11.44
N ASN A 33 -9.98 -36.00 -11.95
CA ASN A 33 -9.08 -35.71 -13.08
C ASN A 33 -9.78 -35.23 -14.35
N ASP A 34 -10.97 -35.74 -14.62
CA ASP A 34 -11.82 -35.34 -15.76
C ASP A 34 -12.37 -33.91 -15.64
N GLN A 35 -12.52 -33.41 -14.43
CA GLN A 35 -12.99 -32.03 -14.15
C GLN A 35 -11.86 -31.03 -13.90
N MET A 36 -10.62 -31.48 -13.83
CA MET A 36 -9.45 -30.65 -13.46
C MET A 36 -9.28 -29.46 -14.40
N THR A 37 -9.52 -29.60 -15.69
CA THR A 37 -9.41 -28.53 -16.68
C THR A 37 -10.45 -27.44 -16.44
N ASN A 38 -11.70 -27.81 -16.18
CA ASN A 38 -12.79 -26.87 -15.90
C ASN A 38 -12.55 -26.14 -14.56
N ALA A 39 -12.11 -26.85 -13.54
CA ALA A 39 -11.78 -26.30 -12.24
C ALA A 39 -10.62 -25.30 -12.31
N SER A 40 -9.59 -25.60 -13.08
CA SER A 40 -8.46 -24.68 -13.31
C SER A 40 -8.90 -23.41 -14.03
N GLY A 41 -9.80 -23.52 -15.01
CA GLY A 41 -10.40 -22.37 -15.70
C GLY A 41 -11.18 -21.47 -14.74
N LEU A 42 -12.04 -22.07 -13.90
CA LEU A 42 -12.81 -21.35 -12.89
C LEU A 42 -11.90 -20.67 -11.84
N GLN A 43 -10.87 -21.38 -11.38
CA GLN A 43 -9.90 -20.83 -10.44
C GLN A 43 -9.18 -19.61 -11.02
N ASN A 44 -8.74 -19.68 -12.28
CA ASN A 44 -8.12 -18.54 -12.94
C ASN A 44 -9.08 -17.35 -13.09
N LEU A 45 -10.35 -17.62 -13.43
CA LEU A 45 -11.37 -16.59 -13.50
C LEU A 45 -11.56 -15.89 -12.14
N LEU A 46 -11.74 -16.65 -11.06
CA LEU A 46 -11.88 -16.12 -9.70
C LEU A 46 -10.66 -15.34 -9.26
N LYS A 47 -9.45 -15.81 -9.58
CA LYS A 47 -8.19 -15.11 -9.30
C LYS A 47 -8.13 -13.76 -10.01
N ASN A 48 -8.52 -13.70 -11.29
CA ASN A 48 -8.51 -12.45 -12.05
C ASN A 48 -9.55 -11.45 -11.54
N ILE A 49 -10.77 -11.92 -11.25
CA ILE A 49 -11.81 -11.09 -10.64
C ILE A 49 -11.37 -10.59 -9.27
N GLY A 50 -10.88 -11.48 -8.41
CA GLY A 50 -10.36 -11.11 -7.08
C GLY A 50 -9.20 -10.12 -7.15
N GLY A 51 -8.29 -10.29 -8.12
CA GLY A 51 -7.20 -9.36 -8.39
C GLY A 51 -7.69 -7.97 -8.79
N ALA A 52 -8.66 -7.90 -9.69
CA ALA A 52 -9.26 -6.63 -10.14
C ALA A 52 -9.96 -5.89 -8.99
N PHE A 53 -10.74 -6.59 -8.17
CA PHE A 53 -11.35 -6.01 -6.97
C PHE A 53 -10.28 -5.58 -5.95
N GLY A 54 -9.26 -6.41 -5.71
CA GLY A 54 -8.18 -6.09 -4.78
C GLY A 54 -7.42 -4.83 -5.18
N THR A 55 -7.03 -4.71 -6.44
CA THR A 55 -6.32 -3.51 -6.94
C THR A 55 -7.20 -2.26 -6.85
N SER A 56 -8.50 -2.34 -7.14
CA SER A 56 -9.43 -1.22 -7.00
C SER A 56 -9.57 -0.76 -5.55
N ILE A 57 -9.68 -1.69 -4.60
CA ILE A 57 -9.74 -1.38 -3.17
C ILE A 57 -8.44 -0.69 -2.72
N VAL A 58 -7.27 -1.25 -3.09
CA VAL A 58 -5.97 -0.66 -2.75
C VAL A 58 -5.82 0.75 -3.31
N ALA A 59 -6.14 0.95 -4.60
CA ALA A 59 -6.07 2.26 -5.24
C ALA A 59 -6.97 3.29 -4.53
N THR A 60 -8.19 2.87 -4.15
CA THR A 60 -9.12 3.72 -3.40
C THR A 60 -8.60 4.07 -2.02
N LEU A 61 -8.07 3.10 -1.27
CA LEU A 61 -7.49 3.33 0.06
C LEU A 61 -6.31 4.29 0.00
N LEU A 62 -5.40 4.11 -0.97
CA LEU A 62 -4.25 4.98 -1.16
C LEU A 62 -4.66 6.40 -1.55
N SER A 63 -5.58 6.55 -2.51
CA SER A 63 -6.06 7.86 -2.96
C SER A 63 -6.75 8.63 -1.83
N ARG A 64 -7.69 7.98 -1.13
CA ARG A 64 -8.39 8.62 0.01
C ARG A 64 -7.47 8.87 1.20
N GLY A 65 -6.55 7.94 1.47
CA GLY A 65 -5.53 8.10 2.50
C GLY A 65 -4.62 9.29 2.22
N ALA A 66 -4.11 9.41 0.99
CA ALA A 66 -3.27 10.53 0.57
C ALA A 66 -3.99 11.88 0.70
N GLN A 67 -5.26 11.96 0.25
CA GLN A 67 -6.08 13.17 0.40
C GLN A 67 -6.29 13.55 1.87
N LYS A 68 -6.59 12.58 2.73
CA LYS A 68 -6.76 12.79 4.17
C LYS A 68 -5.49 13.32 4.82
N HIS A 69 -4.36 12.67 4.56
CA HIS A 69 -3.06 13.09 5.10
C HIS A 69 -2.61 14.45 4.55
N GLN A 70 -2.85 14.71 3.25
CA GLN A 70 -2.60 16.01 2.65
C GLN A 70 -3.37 17.12 3.37
N PHE A 71 -4.67 16.91 3.59
CA PHE A 71 -5.51 17.87 4.30
C PHE A 71 -5.02 18.15 5.72
N MET A 72 -4.67 17.10 6.48
CA MET A 72 -4.10 17.24 7.83
C MET A 72 -2.77 17.99 7.82
N LEU A 73 -1.87 17.67 6.88
CA LEU A 73 -0.56 18.32 6.79
C LEU A 73 -0.70 19.80 6.41
N ILE A 74 -1.64 20.15 5.53
CA ILE A 74 -1.91 21.55 5.16
C ILE A 74 -2.45 22.34 6.37
N GLN A 75 -3.37 21.77 7.16
CA GLN A 75 -3.87 22.44 8.37
C GLN A 75 -2.73 22.75 9.35
N HIS A 76 -1.85 21.81 9.59
CA HIS A 76 -0.68 22.03 10.46
C HIS A 76 0.31 23.07 9.91
N LEU A 77 0.39 23.23 8.60
CA LEU A 77 1.22 24.29 7.99
C LEU A 77 0.59 25.67 8.16
N THR A 78 -0.74 25.76 8.18
CA THR A 78 -1.46 27.03 8.37
C THR A 78 -1.34 27.54 9.82
N ASP A 79 -1.38 26.63 10.79
CA ASP A 79 -1.21 26.96 12.22
C ASP A 79 0.23 27.36 12.57
N THR A 80 1.21 27.05 11.71
CA THR A 80 2.63 27.36 11.90
C THR A 80 3.19 28.10 10.67
N ALA A 81 2.54 29.20 10.29
CA ALA A 81 2.92 30.00 9.11
C ALA A 81 4.43 30.32 9.05
N GLN A 82 5.06 30.54 10.20
CA GLN A 82 6.49 30.83 10.29
C GLN A 82 7.35 29.65 9.82
N ASN A 83 7.06 28.43 10.27
CA ASN A 83 7.80 27.22 9.85
C ASN A 83 7.64 26.92 8.35
N TYR A 84 6.48 27.25 7.76
CA TYR A 84 6.27 27.11 6.33
C TYR A 84 7.12 28.09 5.55
N THR A 85 7.10 29.37 5.95
CA THR A 85 7.87 30.43 5.30
C THR A 85 9.37 30.14 5.37
N GLU A 86 9.87 29.73 6.52
CA GLU A 86 11.29 29.35 6.72
C GLU A 86 11.69 28.17 5.79
N ARG A 87 10.84 27.14 5.65
CA ARG A 87 11.10 26.02 4.75
C ARG A 87 11.08 26.42 3.28
N VAL A 88 10.10 27.23 2.87
CA VAL A 88 10.03 27.75 1.50
C VAL A 88 11.27 28.58 1.19
N GLN A 89 11.70 29.44 2.12
CA GLN A 89 12.93 30.23 1.96
C GLN A 89 14.17 29.33 1.91
N ALA A 90 14.27 28.32 2.77
CA ALA A 90 15.38 27.38 2.77
C ALA A 90 15.49 26.61 1.44
N TYR A 91 14.36 26.16 0.88
CA TYR A 91 14.34 25.50 -0.43
C TYR A 91 14.58 26.50 -1.57
N GLY A 92 14.00 27.71 -1.49
CA GLY A 92 14.19 28.75 -2.49
C GLY A 92 15.63 29.23 -2.57
N SER A 93 16.33 29.34 -1.42
CA SER A 93 17.73 29.78 -1.37
C SER A 93 18.67 28.90 -2.19
N ALA A 94 18.39 27.61 -2.30
CA ALA A 94 19.16 26.69 -3.14
C ALA A 94 19.07 27.05 -4.66
N PHE A 95 18.03 27.75 -5.07
CA PHE A 95 17.81 28.15 -6.47
C PHE A 95 18.26 29.61 -6.75
N MET A 96 18.48 30.43 -5.71
CA MET A 96 18.87 31.86 -5.88
C MET A 96 20.18 32.07 -6.62
N THR A 97 21.02 31.05 -6.71
CA THR A 97 22.28 31.12 -7.48
C THR A 97 22.06 30.95 -8.99
N THR A 98 20.91 30.46 -9.41
CA THR A 98 20.66 30.02 -10.81
C THR A 98 19.52 30.82 -11.47
N VAL A 99 18.58 31.36 -10.68
CA VAL A 99 17.39 32.08 -11.18
C VAL A 99 17.13 33.33 -10.34
N ASP A 100 16.26 34.22 -10.86
CA ASP A 100 15.86 35.44 -10.16
C ASP A 100 15.10 35.13 -8.84
N PRO A 101 15.08 36.06 -7.87
CA PRO A 101 14.50 35.83 -6.55
C PRO A 101 13.02 35.44 -6.54
N HIS A 102 12.24 35.97 -7.49
CA HIS A 102 10.82 35.62 -7.61
C HIS A 102 10.62 34.18 -8.07
N THR A 103 11.35 33.77 -9.10
CA THR A 103 11.34 32.38 -9.59
C THR A 103 11.89 31.42 -8.54
N ALA A 104 12.96 31.80 -7.79
CA ALA A 104 13.52 30.98 -6.70
C ALA A 104 12.47 30.73 -5.60
N THR A 105 11.71 31.76 -5.22
CA THR A 105 10.63 31.60 -4.23
C THR A 105 9.53 30.66 -4.72
N TYR A 106 9.11 30.79 -5.98
CA TYR A 106 8.12 29.90 -6.60
C TYR A 106 8.62 28.44 -6.62
N MET A 107 9.88 28.21 -7.00
CA MET A 107 10.49 26.87 -6.97
C MET A 107 10.58 26.31 -5.55
N GLY A 108 10.85 27.15 -4.57
CA GLY A 108 10.84 26.79 -3.14
C GLY A 108 9.45 26.33 -2.68
N GLN A 109 8.39 27.05 -3.04
CA GLN A 109 7.00 26.67 -2.75
C GLN A 109 6.63 25.36 -3.42
N HIS A 110 6.98 25.19 -4.70
CA HIS A 110 6.71 23.97 -5.44
C HIS A 110 7.43 22.76 -4.81
N THR A 111 8.68 22.92 -4.41
CA THR A 111 9.46 21.87 -3.74
C THR A 111 8.84 21.50 -2.39
N ALA A 112 8.44 22.49 -1.58
CA ALA A 112 7.77 22.26 -0.31
C ALA A 112 6.45 21.49 -0.50
N TYR A 113 5.65 21.85 -1.51
CA TYR A 113 4.42 21.16 -1.85
C TYR A 113 4.65 19.71 -2.30
N GLN A 114 5.64 19.47 -3.15
CA GLN A 114 5.98 18.10 -3.58
C GLN A 114 6.41 17.21 -2.41
N LEU A 115 7.22 17.74 -1.49
CA LEU A 115 7.63 17.00 -0.28
C LEU A 115 6.45 16.68 0.62
N LEU A 116 5.50 17.62 0.77
CA LEU A 116 4.25 17.39 1.50
C LEU A 116 3.43 16.26 0.86
N MET A 117 3.27 16.29 -0.47
CA MET A 117 2.56 15.25 -1.20
C MET A 117 3.23 13.88 -1.06
N GLN A 118 4.56 13.85 -1.11
CA GLN A 118 5.33 12.62 -0.88
C GLN A 118 5.10 12.07 0.53
N GLN A 119 5.11 12.92 1.54
CA GLN A 119 4.83 12.55 2.93
C GLN A 119 3.38 12.03 3.09
N ALA A 120 2.40 12.70 2.49
CA ALA A 120 0.99 12.27 2.51
C ALA A 120 0.81 10.88 1.87
N ASN A 121 1.42 10.67 0.71
CA ASN A 121 1.40 9.37 0.03
C ASN A 121 2.06 8.27 0.87
N LEU A 122 3.22 8.53 1.46
CA LEU A 122 3.92 7.57 2.31
C LEU A 122 3.04 7.18 3.52
N SER A 123 2.39 8.14 4.16
CA SER A 123 1.48 7.89 5.27
C SER A 123 0.27 7.05 4.84
N ALA A 124 -0.29 7.31 3.65
CA ALA A 124 -1.38 6.52 3.08
C ALA A 124 -0.96 5.05 2.82
N PHE A 125 0.26 4.84 2.32
CA PHE A 125 0.81 3.48 2.18
C PHE A 125 0.91 2.76 3.51
N ILE A 126 1.44 3.42 4.55
CA ILE A 126 1.56 2.84 5.89
C ILE A 126 0.18 2.44 6.43
N ASP A 127 -0.83 3.29 6.27
CA ASP A 127 -2.20 3.00 6.70
C ASP A 127 -2.81 1.84 5.92
N ALA A 128 -2.60 1.75 4.61
CA ALA A 128 -3.06 0.62 3.80
C ALA A 128 -2.42 -0.70 4.27
N PHE A 129 -1.11 -0.72 4.52
CA PHE A 129 -0.43 -1.91 5.06
C PHE A 129 -0.95 -2.31 6.45
N ARG A 130 -1.25 -1.35 7.32
CA ARG A 130 -1.85 -1.62 8.64
C ARG A 130 -3.22 -2.29 8.50
N ILE A 131 -4.07 -1.79 7.60
CA ILE A 131 -5.39 -2.38 7.33
C ILE A 131 -5.24 -3.82 6.86
N PHE A 132 -4.34 -4.10 5.92
CA PHE A 132 -4.11 -5.46 5.42
C PHE A 132 -3.50 -6.38 6.49
N ALA A 133 -2.59 -5.88 7.32
CA ALA A 133 -2.03 -6.65 8.43
C ALA A 133 -3.12 -7.04 9.44
N ILE A 134 -3.99 -6.10 9.82
CA ILE A 134 -5.13 -6.37 10.73
C ILE A 134 -6.09 -7.38 10.08
N ALA A 135 -6.43 -7.21 8.80
CA ALA A 135 -7.29 -8.14 8.08
C ALA A 135 -6.68 -9.56 8.06
N GLY A 136 -5.37 -9.69 7.81
CA GLY A 136 -4.67 -10.98 7.84
C GLY A 136 -4.71 -11.64 9.21
N ILE A 137 -4.47 -10.87 10.28
CA ILE A 137 -4.54 -11.36 11.66
C ILE A 137 -5.94 -11.85 12.03
N VAL A 138 -7.00 -11.17 11.55
CA VAL A 138 -8.39 -11.56 11.81
C VAL A 138 -8.79 -12.79 11.01
N ILE A 139 -8.39 -12.88 9.74
CA ILE A 139 -8.76 -14.00 8.85
C ILE A 139 -8.06 -15.30 9.26
N THR A 140 -6.82 -15.26 9.72
CA THR A 140 -6.05 -16.45 10.08
C THR A 140 -6.74 -17.34 11.12
N PRO A 141 -7.19 -16.85 12.29
CA PRO A 141 -7.90 -17.69 13.26
C PRO A 141 -9.28 -18.15 12.75
N LEU A 142 -9.94 -17.37 11.90
CA LEU A 142 -11.23 -17.76 11.31
C LEU A 142 -11.09 -19.01 10.44
N ILE A 143 -10.01 -19.11 9.65
CA ILE A 143 -9.71 -20.29 8.83
C ILE A 143 -9.43 -21.52 9.71
N LEU A 144 -8.70 -21.35 10.82
CA LEU A 144 -8.40 -22.43 11.74
C LEU A 144 -9.67 -22.97 12.44
N LEU A 145 -10.60 -22.08 12.80
CA LEU A 145 -11.90 -22.47 13.36
C LEU A 145 -12.75 -23.25 12.37
N LEU A 146 -12.78 -22.85 11.09
CA LEU A 146 -13.54 -23.58 10.06
C LEU A 146 -12.98 -25.00 9.83
N LYS A 147 -11.66 -25.19 9.93
CA LYS A 147 -11.04 -26.51 9.82
C LYS A 147 -11.51 -27.44 10.95
N LYS A 148 -11.56 -26.94 12.19
CA LYS A 148 -11.99 -27.72 13.36
C LYS A 148 -13.44 -28.21 13.24
N ILE A 149 -14.35 -27.35 12.75
CA ILE A 149 -15.77 -27.72 12.56
C ILE A 149 -15.94 -28.84 11.53
N LYS A 150 -15.07 -28.89 10.50
CA LYS A 150 -15.13 -29.94 9.47
C LYS A 150 -14.61 -31.30 9.96
N GLU A 151 -13.76 -31.36 10.97
CA GLU A 151 -13.24 -32.60 11.57
C GLU A 151 -14.24 -33.22 12.58
N GLU A 152 -15.17 -32.42 13.11
CA GLU A 152 -16.21 -32.87 14.07
C GLU A 152 -17.55 -33.22 13.40
N ALA A 153 -17.71 -32.99 12.09
CA ALA A 153 -18.90 -33.32 11.30
C ALA A 153 -18.69 -34.53 10.40
#